data_f52b998f261cf1318cfed59d16c0f22a
#
_entry.id   f52b998f261cf1318cfed59d16c0f22a
#
_cell.length_a   1.000
_cell.length_b   1.000
_cell.length_c   1.000
_cell.angle_alpha   90.00
_cell.angle_beta   90.00
_cell.angle_gamma   90.00
#
_symmetry.space_group_name_H-M   'P 1'
#
loop_
_entity.id
_entity.type
_entity.pdbx_description
1 polymer ?
#
loop_
_entity_poly.entity_id
_entity_poly.type
_entity_poly.pdbx_seq_one_letter_code
_entity_poly.pdbx_strand_id
1 'polypeptide(L)'
;MNKEGITVAGNLIADVVYTIDVYPQKGNLTWMRNPVAHTGGINNLIIDLARLDSKIPIKVSGVVGDDENGQFIVDSLREYPNINIEGIVKKGRTAVTFAMTEKASREHSFLIQEPVWNSMKSR
;
A
#
# COMPACT_ATOMS: atom_id res chain seq x y z
N MET A 1 26.82 4.79 -22.45
CA MET A 1 26.87 3.96 -21.33
C MET A 1 25.55 3.56 -20.81
N ASN A 2 25.41 2.34 -20.66
CA ASN A 2 24.15 1.83 -20.15
C ASN A 2 24.04 2.03 -18.69
N LYS A 3 22.90 2.45 -18.24
CA LYS A 3 22.65 2.48 -16.87
C LYS A 3 21.97 1.24 -16.50
N GLU A 4 22.52 0.58 -15.57
CA GLU A 4 21.89 -0.58 -15.04
C GLU A 4 20.95 -0.16 -13.96
N GLY A 5 19.80 -0.72 -13.97
CA GLY A 5 18.79 -0.39 -13.00
C GLY A 5 18.10 -1.62 -12.49
N ILE A 6 17.13 -1.41 -11.62
CA ILE A 6 16.36 -2.47 -11.01
C ILE A 6 14.90 -2.27 -11.39
N THR A 7 14.25 -3.33 -11.83
CA THR A 7 12.81 -3.30 -12.03
C THR A 7 12.16 -4.10 -10.92
N VAL A 8 11.21 -3.50 -10.22
CA VAL A 8 10.48 -4.17 -9.17
C VAL A 8 9.02 -4.25 -9.57
N ALA A 9 8.47 -5.44 -9.54
CA ALA A 9 7.07 -5.65 -9.92
C ALA A 9 6.38 -6.42 -8.81
N GLY A 10 5.15 -6.10 -8.53
CA GLY A 10 4.38 -6.82 -7.53
C GLY A 10 3.21 -6.01 -7.01
N ASN A 11 2.74 -6.40 -5.85
CA ASN A 11 1.55 -5.78 -5.25
C ASN A 11 1.90 -4.50 -4.53
N LEU A 12 1.16 -3.46 -4.88
CA LEU A 12 1.26 -2.17 -4.22
C LEU A 12 0.03 -2.02 -3.34
N ILE A 13 0.23 -1.95 -2.04
CA ILE A 13 -0.83 -2.04 -1.05
C ILE A 13 -0.72 -0.86 -0.11
N ALA A 14 -1.87 -0.37 0.32
CA ALA A 14 -1.91 0.61 1.39
C ALA A 14 -2.29 -0.11 2.69
N ASP A 15 -1.63 0.24 3.77
CA ASP A 15 -1.95 -0.30 5.10
C ASP A 15 -2.48 0.83 5.94
N VAL A 16 -3.65 0.64 6.54
CA VAL A 16 -4.21 1.63 7.45
C VAL A 16 -4.37 0.98 8.80
N VAL A 17 -3.71 1.55 9.80
CA VAL A 17 -3.70 0.99 11.14
C VAL A 17 -4.61 1.83 12.01
N TYR A 18 -5.53 1.17 12.70
CA TYR A 18 -6.44 1.80 13.64
C TYR A 18 -6.24 1.24 15.03
N THR A 19 -6.50 2.06 16.02
CA THR A 19 -6.63 1.59 17.41
C THR A 19 -8.10 1.39 17.70
N ILE A 20 -8.46 0.26 18.27
CA ILE A 20 -9.83 -0.01 18.70
C ILE A 20 -9.84 -0.20 20.21
N ASP A 21 -10.96 0.12 20.82
CA ASP A 21 -11.07 -0.03 22.27
C ASP A 21 -11.13 -1.51 22.65
N VAL A 22 -11.92 -2.28 21.94
CA VAL A 22 -12.09 -3.70 22.20
C VAL A 22 -12.58 -4.35 20.92
N TYR A 23 -12.27 -5.62 20.71
CA TYR A 23 -12.85 -6.34 19.60
C TYR A 23 -14.33 -6.57 19.87
N PRO A 24 -15.20 -6.16 18.95
CA PRO A 24 -16.62 -6.31 19.20
C PRO A 24 -17.04 -7.74 19.01
N GLN A 25 -18.04 -8.15 19.78
CA GLN A 25 -18.70 -9.41 19.51
C GLN A 25 -19.61 -9.23 18.31
N LYS A 26 -19.99 -10.35 17.69
CA LYS A 26 -20.85 -10.29 16.52
C LYS A 26 -22.11 -9.50 16.81
N GLY A 27 -22.46 -8.61 15.90
CA GLY A 27 -23.63 -7.77 16.05
C GLY A 27 -23.40 -6.50 16.84
N ASN A 28 -22.23 -6.36 17.46
CA ASN A 28 -21.89 -5.17 18.21
C ASN A 28 -20.94 -4.28 17.42
N LEU A 29 -20.59 -3.14 17.99
CA LEU A 29 -19.66 -2.23 17.32
C LEU A 29 -18.58 -1.78 18.30
N THR A 30 -17.52 -1.23 17.74
CA THR A 30 -16.48 -0.58 18.50
C THR A 30 -16.02 0.64 17.70
N TRP A 31 -15.36 1.57 18.39
CA TRP A 31 -14.84 2.75 17.72
C TRP A 31 -13.45 2.48 17.21
N MET A 32 -13.19 2.94 16.00
CA MET A 32 -11.85 2.91 15.41
C MET A 32 -11.28 4.31 15.52
N ARG A 33 -10.08 4.41 16.06
CA ARG A 33 -9.46 5.70 16.32
C ARG A 33 -8.06 5.76 15.75
N ASN A 34 -7.58 6.95 15.56
CA ASN A 34 -6.18 7.24 15.23
C ASN A 34 -5.67 6.50 14.00
N PRO A 35 -6.32 6.70 12.84
CA PRO A 35 -5.85 6.01 11.63
C PRO A 35 -4.45 6.49 11.25
N VAL A 36 -3.58 5.57 10.93
CA VAL A 36 -2.25 5.88 10.42
C VAL A 36 -2.07 5.08 9.15
N ALA A 37 -1.80 5.78 8.06
CA ALA A 37 -1.64 5.14 6.76
C ALA A 37 -0.16 4.89 6.49
N HIS A 38 0.13 3.71 5.99
CA HIS A 38 1.47 3.31 5.56
C HIS A 38 1.34 2.65 4.21
N THR A 39 2.45 2.56 3.50
CA THR A 39 2.49 1.77 2.28
C THR A 39 2.96 0.36 2.63
N GLY A 40 2.43 -0.62 1.91
CA GLY A 40 2.78 -2.01 2.15
C GLY A 40 3.11 -2.74 0.87
N GLY A 41 3.19 -4.05 0.95
CA GLY A 41 3.59 -4.86 -0.18
C GLY A 41 5.03 -4.57 -0.57
N ILE A 42 5.28 -4.42 -1.86
CA ILE A 42 6.63 -4.18 -2.34
C ILE A 42 7.09 -2.73 -2.16
N ASN A 43 6.20 -1.85 -1.72
CA ASN A 43 6.53 -0.43 -1.62
C ASN A 43 7.73 -0.17 -0.70
N ASN A 44 7.75 -0.86 0.42
CA ASN A 44 8.84 -0.65 1.38
C ASN A 44 10.17 -1.11 0.80
N LEU A 45 10.18 -2.21 0.06
CA LEU A 45 11.38 -2.67 -0.60
C LEU A 45 11.87 -1.65 -1.63
N ILE A 46 10.94 -1.10 -2.41
CA ILE A 46 11.29 -0.11 -3.42
C ILE A 46 11.94 1.11 -2.78
N ILE A 47 11.34 1.60 -1.70
CA ILE A 47 11.86 2.77 -1.01
C ILE A 47 13.22 2.48 -0.39
N ASP A 48 13.38 1.31 0.21
CA ASP A 48 14.66 0.93 0.79
C ASP A 48 15.75 0.87 -0.27
N LEU A 49 15.44 0.30 -1.42
CA LEU A 49 16.39 0.26 -2.53
C LEU A 49 16.74 1.66 -3.02
N ALA A 50 15.74 2.53 -3.11
CA ALA A 50 15.98 3.89 -3.58
C ALA A 50 16.90 4.66 -2.64
N ARG A 51 16.80 4.36 -1.36
CA ARG A 51 17.62 5.03 -0.35
C ARG A 51 19.02 4.49 -0.28
N LEU A 52 19.20 3.22 -0.61
CA LEU A 52 20.52 2.61 -0.56
C LEU A 52 21.48 3.26 -1.53
N ASP A 53 21.01 3.60 -2.71
CA ASP A 53 21.89 4.24 -3.69
C ASP A 53 21.01 5.08 -4.62
N SER A 54 21.08 6.38 -4.44
CA SER A 54 20.24 7.30 -5.22
C SER A 54 20.62 7.36 -6.69
N LYS A 55 21.71 6.75 -7.05
CA LYS A 55 22.17 6.76 -8.45
C LYS A 55 21.62 5.59 -9.25
N ILE A 56 21.07 4.58 -8.59
CA ILE A 56 20.54 3.44 -9.28
C ILE A 56 19.09 3.71 -9.68
N PRO A 57 18.77 3.67 -10.97
CA PRO A 57 17.38 3.87 -11.38
C PRO A 57 16.54 2.67 -11.00
N ILE A 58 15.37 2.93 -10.46
CA ILE A 58 14.43 1.88 -10.06
C ILE A 58 13.14 2.08 -10.84
N LYS A 59 12.74 1.05 -11.57
CA LYS A 59 11.50 1.10 -12.30
C LYS A 59 10.47 0.25 -11.57
N VAL A 60 9.30 0.81 -11.35
CA VAL A 60 8.24 0.10 -10.66
C VAL A 60 7.17 -0.29 -11.65
N SER A 61 6.73 -1.54 -11.56
CA SER A 61 5.65 -2.03 -12.38
C SER A 61 4.59 -2.61 -11.46
N GLY A 62 3.37 -2.13 -11.56
CA GLY A 62 2.28 -2.61 -10.73
C GLY A 62 1.00 -1.88 -11.01
N VAL A 63 -0.01 -2.21 -10.23
CA VAL A 63 -1.33 -1.61 -10.38
C VAL A 63 -1.77 -1.05 -9.05
N VAL A 64 -2.28 0.16 -9.07
CA VAL A 64 -2.98 0.75 -7.92
C VAL A 64 -4.37 1.14 -8.39
N GLY A 65 -5.26 1.37 -7.46
CA GLY A 65 -6.59 1.82 -7.82
C GLY A 65 -6.62 3.29 -8.20
N ASP A 66 -7.69 3.66 -8.87
CA ASP A 66 -7.95 5.05 -9.19
C ASP A 66 -8.70 5.67 -8.01
N ASP A 67 -8.04 5.73 -6.88
CA ASP A 67 -8.63 6.16 -5.62
C ASP A 67 -7.57 6.85 -4.76
N GLU A 68 -7.97 7.31 -3.59
CA GLU A 68 -7.06 8.03 -2.70
C GLU A 68 -5.91 7.17 -2.22
N ASN A 69 -6.17 5.90 -1.96
CA ASN A 69 -5.12 4.99 -1.53
C ASN A 69 -4.10 4.77 -2.63
N GLY A 70 -4.56 4.67 -3.87
CA GLY A 70 -3.66 4.55 -5.01
C GLY A 70 -2.79 5.79 -5.16
N GLN A 71 -3.39 6.95 -4.99
CA GLN A 71 -2.65 8.20 -5.07
C GLN A 71 -1.64 8.32 -3.94
N PHE A 72 -2.01 7.89 -2.75
CA PHE A 72 -1.10 7.87 -1.60
C PHE A 72 0.14 7.04 -1.90
N ILE A 73 -0.04 5.86 -2.48
CA ILE A 73 1.08 5.00 -2.84
C ILE A 73 1.98 5.68 -3.87
N VAL A 74 1.38 6.21 -4.92
CA VAL A 74 2.14 6.85 -5.99
C VAL A 74 2.91 8.05 -5.44
N ASP A 75 2.27 8.86 -4.61
CA ASP A 75 2.93 10.03 -4.05
C ASP A 75 4.11 9.65 -3.17
N SER A 76 4.00 8.56 -2.43
CA SER A 76 5.11 8.12 -1.59
C SER A 76 6.33 7.74 -2.41
N LEU A 77 6.13 7.21 -3.60
CA LEU A 77 7.23 6.83 -4.47
C LEU A 77 7.82 8.02 -5.20
N ARG A 78 7.00 9.02 -5.50
CA ARG A 78 7.46 10.22 -6.19
C ARG A 78 8.45 11.04 -5.40
N GLU A 79 8.53 10.82 -4.11
CA GLU A 79 9.48 11.55 -3.28
C GLU A 79 10.92 11.18 -3.60
N TYR A 80 11.15 10.09 -4.33
CA TYR A 80 12.49 9.60 -4.61
C TYR A 80 12.80 9.78 -6.10
N PRO A 81 13.74 10.67 -6.44
CA PRO A 81 14.01 11.01 -7.86
C PRO A 81 14.45 9.83 -8.70
N ASN A 82 15.06 8.82 -8.09
CA ASN A 82 15.53 7.65 -8.85
C ASN A 82 14.46 6.58 -9.03
N ILE A 83 13.22 6.82 -8.60
CA ILE A 83 12.13 5.89 -8.83
C ILE A 83 11.32 6.36 -10.02
N ASN A 84 11.18 5.46 -11.01
CA ASN A 84 10.36 5.71 -12.17
C ASN A 84 9.04 5.01 -12.01
N ILE A 85 7.95 5.77 -11.97
CA ILE A 85 6.61 5.23 -11.73
C ILE A 85 5.77 5.10 -12.98
N GLU A 86 6.36 5.26 -14.16
CA GLU A 86 5.60 5.20 -15.39
C GLU A 86 4.98 3.83 -15.63
N GLY A 87 5.53 2.79 -15.04
CA GLY A 87 4.97 1.45 -15.14
C GLY A 87 3.84 1.16 -14.18
N ILE A 88 3.40 2.13 -13.40
CA ILE A 88 2.27 1.94 -12.49
C ILE A 88 1.00 2.32 -13.22
N VAL A 89 0.06 1.38 -13.25
CA VAL A 89 -1.24 1.59 -13.87
C VAL A 89 -2.25 1.91 -12.78
N LYS A 90 -3.04 2.95 -12.97
CA LYS A 90 -4.10 3.33 -12.04
C LYS A 90 -5.42 2.81 -12.58
N LYS A 91 -6.01 1.87 -11.85
CA LYS A 91 -7.20 1.22 -12.36
C LYS A 91 -7.95 0.52 -11.26
N GLY A 92 -9.23 0.75 -11.16
CA GLY A 92 -10.07 0.08 -10.17
C GLY A 92 -9.84 0.55 -8.76
N ARG A 93 -9.70 -0.39 -7.85
CA ARG A 93 -9.59 -0.10 -6.42
C ARG A 93 -8.31 -0.69 -5.86
N THR A 94 -7.62 0.08 -5.04
CA THR A 94 -6.36 -0.34 -4.42
C THR A 94 -6.61 -1.40 -3.37
N ALA A 95 -5.71 -2.37 -3.27
CA ALA A 95 -5.71 -3.31 -2.15
C ALA A 95 -5.36 -2.55 -0.88
N VAL A 96 -6.13 -2.77 0.17
CA VAL A 96 -5.90 -2.09 1.45
C VAL A 96 -5.97 -3.12 2.57
N THR A 97 -5.00 -3.08 3.46
CA THR A 97 -5.05 -3.86 4.69
C THR A 97 -5.45 -2.93 5.81
N PHE A 98 -6.52 -3.28 6.50
CA PHE A 98 -6.95 -2.55 7.69
C PHE A 98 -6.47 -3.34 8.89
N ALA A 99 -5.55 -2.77 9.65
CA ALA A 99 -5.03 -3.40 10.84
C ALA A 99 -5.68 -2.76 12.06
N MET A 100 -6.32 -3.57 12.88
CA MET A 100 -6.92 -3.10 14.13
C MET A 100 -6.07 -3.58 15.28
N THR A 101 -5.65 -2.65 16.13
CA THR A 101 -4.89 -2.96 17.33
C THR A 101 -5.77 -2.69 18.54
N GLU A 102 -6.01 -3.72 19.33
CA GLU A 102 -6.81 -3.56 20.53
C GLU A 102 -5.99 -2.86 21.61
N LYS A 103 -6.57 -1.84 22.22
CA LYS A 103 -5.85 -0.94 23.10
C LYS A 103 -5.22 -1.65 24.29
N ALA A 104 -5.97 -2.53 24.93
CA ALA A 104 -5.49 -3.17 26.16
C ALA A 104 -4.52 -4.30 25.87
N SER A 105 -4.86 -5.20 24.97
CA SER A 105 -4.06 -6.40 24.72
C SER A 105 -2.94 -6.17 23.74
N ARG A 106 -3.05 -5.12 22.92
CA ARG A 106 -2.13 -4.85 21.83
C ARG A 106 -2.16 -5.92 20.72
N GLU A 107 -3.18 -6.75 20.72
CA GLU A 107 -3.33 -7.75 19.68
C GLU A 107 -3.81 -7.10 18.41
N HIS A 108 -3.38 -7.66 17.27
CA HIS A 108 -3.71 -7.13 15.95
C HIS A 108 -4.62 -8.08 15.21
N SER A 109 -5.55 -7.53 14.47
CA SER A 109 -6.33 -8.29 13.50
C SER A 109 -6.35 -7.51 12.20
N PHE A 110 -6.48 -8.23 11.10
CA PHE A 110 -6.40 -7.62 9.79
C PHE A 110 -7.65 -7.92 8.99
N LEU A 111 -8.18 -6.89 8.33
CA LEU A 111 -9.23 -7.04 7.34
C LEU A 111 -8.65 -6.52 6.03
N ILE A 112 -8.75 -7.30 4.98
CA ILE A 112 -8.12 -6.95 3.72
C ILE A 112 -9.17 -6.66 2.67
N GLN A 113 -9.08 -5.48 2.08
CA GLN A 113 -9.92 -5.11 0.97
C GLN A 113 -9.25 -5.59 -0.30
N GLU A 114 -9.94 -6.44 -1.00
CA GLU A 114 -9.44 -6.95 -2.25
C GLU A 114 -9.28 -5.85 -3.27
N PRO A 115 -8.25 -5.91 -4.09
CA PRO A 115 -8.16 -4.95 -5.18
C PRO A 115 -9.18 -5.29 -6.26
N VAL A 116 -9.62 -4.24 -6.95
CA VAL A 116 -10.45 -4.42 -8.13
C VAL A 116 -9.75 -3.74 -9.27
N TRP A 117 -9.15 -4.52 -10.16
CA TRP A 117 -8.38 -3.95 -11.24
C TRP A 117 -9.17 -3.79 -12.51
N ASN A 118 -10.29 -4.46 -12.68
CA ASN A 118 -10.99 -4.40 -13.85
C ASN A 118 -12.25 -5.04 -13.84
N SER A 119 -12.79 -4.68 -14.39
CA SER A 119 -13.87 -5.11 -14.48
C SER A 119 -14.06 -6.35 -15.05
N MET A 120 -13.41 -6.84 -15.06
CA MET A 120 -13.49 -7.74 -15.53
C MET A 120 -14.33 -8.56 -15.36
N LYS A 121 -14.45 -8.77 -15.18
CA LYS A 121 -15.00 -9.37 -15.06
C LYS A 121 -15.79 -9.59 -14.40
N SER A 122 -16.28 -9.71 -14.34
CA SER A 122 -16.94 -9.82 -13.64
C SER A 122 -17.73 -10.62 -13.60
N ARG A 123 -17.88 -11.17 -13.53
CA ARG A 123 -18.43 -11.82 -13.29
C ARG A 123 -18.96 -11.96 -12.97
#